data_e9adea048046404db72235308ef5348c
#
_entry.id   e9adea048046404db72235308ef5348c
#
_cell.length_a   1.000
_cell.length_b   1.000
_cell.length_c   1.000
_cell.angle_alpha   90.00
_cell.angle_beta   90.00
_cell.angle_gamma   90.00
#
_symmetry.space_group_name_H-M   'P 1'
#
loop_
_entity.id
_entity.type
_entity.pdbx_description
1 polymer ?
#
loop_
_entity_poly.entity_id
_entity_poly.type
_entity_poly.pdbx_seq_one_letter_code
_entity_poly.pdbx_strand_id
1 'polypeptide(L)'
;MLPGIGIIANVAAIALGGVLGLGCGRFIAERVQETLMRACALSVMFLGLGGTLRTMLSANADGQLALGGIYMMITSLIVGGLIGELLNIEARMTAFGAWLKRVSGSAGDTRFIDGFVTASLTVCIGAMAVIGSINDRLLGDPSVLFTKSVLDGVIIMLLTATLGKGCIFSSVSVGLFQGAIFSLAGLLAPYMTDNALAGLSCVGNILIFAIGTNLLGLPNIRVANFLPALVIAALWGMG
;
A
#
# COMPACT_ATOMS: atom_id res chain seq x y z
N MET A 1 8.20 23.38 -8.94
CA MET A 1 9.21 22.32 -8.68
C MET A 1 9.33 21.44 -9.91
N LEU A 2 10.36 20.58 -10.00
CA LEU A 2 10.46 19.62 -11.12
C LEU A 2 9.32 18.60 -11.00
N PRO A 3 8.51 18.38 -12.06
CA PRO A 3 7.47 17.37 -12.05
C PRO A 3 8.07 15.97 -11.79
N GLY A 4 7.45 15.20 -10.91
CA GLY A 4 7.91 13.86 -10.52
C GLY A 4 8.87 13.83 -9.33
N ILE A 5 9.24 14.98 -8.74
CA ILE A 5 10.14 15.03 -7.58
C ILE A 5 9.56 14.32 -6.36
N GLY A 6 8.25 14.35 -6.20
CA GLY A 6 7.55 13.64 -5.13
C GLY A 6 7.70 12.12 -5.23
N ILE A 7 7.63 11.58 -6.43
CA ILE A 7 7.84 10.14 -6.68
C ILE A 7 9.28 9.75 -6.37
N ILE A 8 10.24 10.55 -6.86
CA ILE A 8 11.67 10.31 -6.60
C ILE A 8 11.94 10.34 -5.09
N ALA A 9 11.38 11.32 -4.37
CA ALA A 9 11.52 11.42 -2.93
C ALA A 9 10.94 10.19 -2.21
N ASN A 10 9.76 9.71 -2.64
CA ASN A 10 9.14 8.53 -2.04
C ASN A 10 9.97 7.25 -2.28
N VAL A 11 10.40 7.02 -3.51
CA VAL A 11 11.28 5.89 -3.87
C VAL A 11 12.59 5.94 -3.07
N ALA A 12 13.20 7.12 -2.97
CA ALA A 12 14.43 7.32 -2.21
C ALA A 12 14.22 7.08 -0.70
N ALA A 13 13.12 7.58 -0.12
CA ALA A 13 12.79 7.39 1.29
C ALA A 13 12.57 5.91 1.63
N ILE A 14 11.88 5.16 0.76
CA ILE A 14 11.69 3.71 0.90
C ILE A 14 13.04 2.99 0.84
N ALA A 15 13.88 3.31 -0.14
CA ALA A 15 15.20 2.69 -0.27
C ALA A 15 16.10 2.99 0.94
N LEU A 16 16.15 4.24 1.38
CA LEU A 16 16.93 4.67 2.55
C LEU A 16 16.39 4.05 3.83
N GLY A 17 15.08 4.10 4.05
CA GLY A 17 14.42 3.46 5.19
C GLY A 17 14.73 1.96 5.24
N GLY A 18 14.66 1.29 4.09
CA GLY A 18 15.00 -0.12 3.97
C GLY A 18 16.46 -0.42 4.29
N VAL A 19 17.42 0.39 3.79
CA VAL A 19 18.85 0.22 4.12
C VAL A 19 19.09 0.43 5.61
N LEU A 20 18.49 1.45 6.22
CA LEU A 20 18.58 1.70 7.67
C LEU A 20 17.97 0.54 8.47
N GLY A 21 16.80 0.04 8.05
CA GLY A 21 16.14 -1.11 8.67
C GLY A 21 16.99 -2.38 8.59
N LEU A 22 17.65 -2.63 7.46
CA LEU A 22 18.56 -3.76 7.30
C LEU A 22 19.80 -3.65 8.21
N GLY A 23 20.35 -2.43 8.33
CA GLY A 23 21.46 -2.15 9.24
C GLY A 23 21.07 -2.39 10.69
N CYS A 24 19.95 -1.84 11.13
CA CYS A 24 19.43 -2.00 12.49
C CYS A 24 19.08 -3.47 12.79
N GLY A 25 18.42 -4.16 11.85
CA GLY A 25 17.94 -5.53 12.02
C GLY A 25 19.05 -6.54 12.35
N ARG A 26 20.27 -6.30 11.88
CA ARG A 26 21.43 -7.18 12.17
C ARG A 26 21.86 -7.19 13.64
N PHE A 27 21.56 -6.13 14.38
CA PHE A 27 21.94 -5.97 15.79
C PHE A 27 20.81 -6.32 16.75
N ILE A 28 19.63 -6.66 16.23
CA ILE A 28 18.43 -6.92 17.02
C ILE A 28 18.26 -8.43 17.21
N ALA A 29 18.19 -8.87 18.48
CA ALA A 29 17.94 -10.27 18.81
C ALA A 29 16.60 -10.75 18.25
N GLU A 30 16.51 -12.04 17.87
CA GLU A 30 15.34 -12.64 17.22
C GLU A 30 14.03 -12.41 18.00
N ARG A 31 14.07 -12.56 19.34
CA ARG A 31 12.94 -12.25 20.23
C ARG A 31 12.44 -10.80 20.08
N VAL A 32 13.36 -9.85 19.90
CA VAL A 32 13.01 -8.43 19.72
C VAL A 32 12.43 -8.20 18.32
N GLN A 33 12.97 -8.89 17.30
CA GLN A 33 12.41 -8.83 15.92
C GLN A 33 10.96 -9.32 15.91
N GLU A 34 10.63 -10.41 16.61
CA GLU A 34 9.24 -10.89 16.72
C GLU A 34 8.33 -9.85 17.39
N THR A 35 8.81 -9.20 18.46
CA THR A 35 8.04 -8.15 19.14
C THR A 35 7.82 -6.96 18.23
N LEU A 36 8.84 -6.53 17.49
CA LEU A 36 8.73 -5.46 16.50
C LEU A 36 7.76 -5.84 15.36
N MET A 37 7.81 -7.08 14.88
CA MET A 37 6.89 -7.58 13.86
C MET A 37 5.45 -7.48 14.34
N ARG A 38 5.16 -7.94 15.56
CA ARG A 38 3.81 -7.85 16.15
C ARG A 38 3.38 -6.40 16.36
N ALA A 39 4.29 -5.51 16.77
CA ALA A 39 4.02 -4.08 16.90
C ALA A 39 3.71 -3.44 15.53
N CYS A 40 4.48 -3.77 14.49
CA CYS A 40 4.20 -3.34 13.11
C CYS A 40 2.82 -3.84 12.65
N ALA A 41 2.53 -5.13 12.88
CA ALA A 41 1.25 -5.72 12.50
C ALA A 41 0.07 -4.99 13.14
N LEU A 42 0.13 -4.75 14.45
CA LEU A 42 -0.89 -3.98 15.17
C LEU A 42 -1.01 -2.55 14.62
N SER A 43 0.12 -1.87 14.39
CA SER A 43 0.11 -0.52 13.83
C SER A 43 -0.56 -0.46 12.46
N VAL A 44 -0.24 -1.41 11.56
CA VAL A 44 -0.84 -1.52 10.23
C VAL A 44 -2.33 -1.82 10.32
N MET A 45 -2.75 -2.72 11.24
CA MET A 45 -4.18 -3.01 11.46
C MET A 45 -4.94 -1.77 11.92
N PHE A 46 -4.43 -1.04 12.91
CA PHE A 46 -5.10 0.16 13.42
C PHE A 46 -5.11 1.30 12.39
N LEU A 47 -4.06 1.45 11.58
CA LEU A 47 -4.07 2.39 10.44
C LEU A 47 -5.16 2.03 9.43
N GLY A 48 -5.26 0.74 9.05
CA GLY A 48 -6.29 0.26 8.13
C GLY A 48 -7.70 0.44 8.72
N LEU A 49 -7.92 0.04 9.97
CA LEU A 49 -9.20 0.21 10.64
C LEU A 49 -9.61 1.68 10.76
N GLY A 50 -8.72 2.53 11.27
CA GLY A 50 -8.97 3.96 11.44
C GLY A 50 -9.25 4.66 10.10
N GLY A 51 -8.48 4.34 9.06
CA GLY A 51 -8.71 4.86 7.71
C GLY A 51 -10.06 4.41 7.12
N THR A 52 -10.45 3.16 7.32
CA THR A 52 -11.76 2.65 6.90
C THR A 52 -12.90 3.37 7.63
N LEU A 53 -12.82 3.46 8.95
CA LEU A 53 -13.83 4.15 9.76
C LEU A 53 -13.97 5.63 9.36
N ARG A 54 -12.86 6.31 9.10
CA ARG A 54 -12.86 7.71 8.65
C ARG A 54 -13.63 7.90 7.33
N THR A 55 -13.59 6.92 6.43
CA THR A 55 -14.27 7.01 5.13
C THR A 55 -15.72 6.54 5.19
N MET A 56 -16.07 5.67 6.13
CA MET A 56 -17.43 5.12 6.29
C MET A 56 -18.30 5.95 7.23
N LEU A 57 -17.71 6.64 8.20
CA LEU A 57 -18.45 7.43 9.18
C LEU A 57 -18.69 8.85 8.64
N SER A 58 -19.96 9.23 8.61
CA SER A 58 -20.41 10.59 8.34
C SER A 58 -21.35 11.08 9.44
N ALA A 59 -21.29 12.37 9.78
CA ALA A 59 -22.27 12.97 10.68
C ALA A 59 -23.46 13.47 9.86
N ASN A 60 -24.66 13.04 10.22
CA ASN A 60 -25.90 13.55 9.65
C ASN A 60 -26.18 14.97 10.17
N ALA A 61 -27.15 15.68 9.55
CA ALA A 61 -27.54 17.02 9.95
C ALA A 61 -27.95 17.13 11.44
N ASP A 62 -28.40 16.05 12.03
CA ASP A 62 -28.77 15.95 13.46
C ASP A 62 -27.60 15.57 14.37
N GLY A 63 -26.35 15.56 13.85
CA GLY A 63 -25.15 15.19 14.62
C GLY A 63 -25.03 13.68 14.93
N GLN A 64 -25.90 12.85 14.38
CA GLN A 64 -25.81 11.40 14.56
C GLN A 64 -24.82 10.79 13.57
N LEU A 65 -24.03 9.81 14.03
CA LEU A 65 -23.11 9.05 13.17
C LEU A 65 -23.88 8.06 12.30
N ALA A 66 -23.70 8.16 10.98
CA ALA A 66 -24.22 7.22 10.01
C ALA A 66 -23.07 6.50 9.30
N LEU A 67 -23.30 5.22 8.98
CA LEU A 67 -22.37 4.43 8.18
C LEU A 67 -22.78 4.51 6.70
N GLY A 68 -21.88 5.04 5.88
CA GLY A 68 -22.03 5.10 4.41
C GLY A 68 -21.15 4.09 3.70
N GLY A 69 -21.43 3.86 2.41
CA GLY A 69 -20.57 3.08 1.52
C GLY A 69 -20.55 1.55 1.74
N ILE A 70 -21.44 1.00 2.58
CA ILE A 70 -21.45 -0.43 2.91
C ILE A 70 -21.64 -1.31 1.66
N TYR A 71 -22.60 -0.96 0.79
CA TYR A 71 -22.87 -1.72 -0.44
C TYR A 71 -21.69 -1.65 -1.41
N MET A 72 -21.10 -0.46 -1.57
CA MET A 72 -19.90 -0.27 -2.38
C MET A 72 -18.76 -1.14 -1.87
N MET A 73 -18.50 -1.11 -0.57
CA MET A 73 -17.44 -1.89 0.08
C MET A 73 -17.62 -3.40 -0.16
N ILE A 74 -18.80 -3.94 0.15
CA ILE A 74 -19.09 -5.37 0.02
C ILE A 74 -18.98 -5.81 -1.45
N THR A 75 -19.62 -5.08 -2.36
CA THR A 75 -19.62 -5.41 -3.79
C THR A 75 -18.20 -5.34 -4.36
N SER A 76 -17.45 -4.30 -4.02
CA SER A 76 -16.08 -4.13 -4.49
C SER A 76 -15.18 -5.27 -4.02
N LEU A 77 -15.27 -5.65 -2.76
CA LEU A 77 -14.45 -6.74 -2.21
C LEU A 77 -14.82 -8.09 -2.83
N ILE A 78 -16.11 -8.41 -2.95
CA ILE A 78 -16.56 -9.70 -3.53
C ILE A 78 -16.17 -9.79 -5.01
N VAL A 79 -16.59 -8.82 -5.81
CA VAL A 79 -16.36 -8.84 -7.26
C VAL A 79 -14.86 -8.67 -7.57
N GLY A 80 -14.19 -7.74 -6.87
CA GLY A 80 -12.77 -7.50 -7.06
C GLY A 80 -11.92 -8.69 -6.64
N GLY A 81 -12.25 -9.32 -5.52
CA GLY A 81 -11.59 -10.55 -5.06
C GLY A 81 -11.77 -11.71 -6.04
N LEU A 82 -12.99 -11.89 -6.59
CA LEU A 82 -13.27 -12.90 -7.61
C LEU A 82 -12.45 -12.65 -8.88
N ILE A 83 -12.44 -11.43 -9.40
CA ILE A 83 -11.64 -11.06 -10.57
C ILE A 83 -10.15 -11.30 -10.30
N GLY A 84 -9.64 -10.87 -9.14
CA GLY A 84 -8.24 -11.05 -8.80
C GLY A 84 -7.82 -12.49 -8.60
N GLU A 85 -8.71 -13.34 -8.06
CA GLU A 85 -8.46 -14.78 -7.94
C GLU A 85 -8.43 -15.45 -9.33
N LEU A 86 -9.33 -15.08 -10.23
CA LEU A 86 -9.31 -15.55 -11.63
C LEU A 86 -8.04 -15.11 -12.36
N LEU A 87 -7.56 -13.91 -12.12
CA LEU A 87 -6.32 -13.39 -12.71
C LEU A 87 -5.07 -13.90 -11.98
N ASN A 88 -5.23 -14.47 -10.80
CA ASN A 88 -4.17 -14.95 -9.90
C ASN A 88 -3.05 -13.91 -9.70
N ILE A 89 -3.45 -12.69 -9.26
CA ILE A 89 -2.56 -11.54 -9.14
C ILE A 89 -1.47 -11.80 -8.09
N GLU A 90 -1.79 -12.48 -7.00
CA GLU A 90 -0.84 -12.86 -5.95
C GLU A 90 0.34 -13.68 -6.53
N ALA A 91 0.05 -14.67 -7.38
CA ALA A 91 1.09 -15.45 -8.01
C ALA A 91 1.96 -14.62 -8.96
N ARG A 92 1.38 -13.64 -9.66
CA ARG A 92 2.15 -12.72 -10.53
C ARG A 92 3.07 -11.81 -9.71
N MET A 93 2.59 -11.29 -8.58
CA MET A 93 3.41 -10.50 -7.65
C MET A 93 4.56 -11.34 -7.08
N THR A 94 4.27 -12.58 -6.68
CA THR A 94 5.27 -13.53 -6.19
C THR A 94 6.30 -13.86 -7.27
N ALA A 95 5.89 -14.08 -8.52
CA ALA A 95 6.78 -14.32 -9.65
C ALA A 95 7.69 -13.11 -9.94
N PHE A 96 7.13 -11.90 -9.86
CA PHE A 96 7.91 -10.65 -9.99
C PHE A 96 8.93 -10.52 -8.85
N GLY A 97 8.53 -10.81 -7.61
CA GLY A 97 9.45 -10.85 -6.47
C GLY A 97 10.56 -11.91 -6.63
N ALA A 98 10.23 -13.08 -7.18
CA ALA A 98 11.21 -14.13 -7.47
C ALA A 98 12.19 -13.71 -8.58
N TRP A 99 11.73 -12.97 -9.57
CA TRP A 99 12.60 -12.39 -10.59
C TRP A 99 13.55 -11.35 -9.98
N LEU A 100 13.04 -10.42 -9.17
CA LEU A 100 13.86 -9.44 -8.45
C LEU A 100 14.88 -10.11 -7.53
N LYS A 101 14.49 -11.15 -6.81
CA LYS A 101 15.40 -11.95 -5.96
C LYS A 101 16.58 -12.50 -6.74
N ARG A 102 16.34 -12.99 -7.97
CA ARG A 102 17.41 -13.49 -8.84
C ARG A 102 18.33 -12.38 -9.32
N VAL A 103 17.75 -11.30 -9.83
CA VAL A 103 18.52 -10.17 -10.40
C VAL A 103 19.35 -9.46 -9.31
N SER A 104 18.83 -9.39 -8.08
CA SER A 104 19.53 -8.78 -6.94
C SER A 104 20.61 -9.67 -6.30
N GLY A 105 20.84 -10.87 -6.81
CA GLY A 105 21.79 -11.81 -6.21
C GLY A 105 21.40 -12.32 -4.83
N SER A 106 20.10 -12.24 -4.48
CA SER A 106 19.57 -12.58 -3.16
C SER A 106 19.05 -14.03 -3.07
N ALA A 107 19.59 -14.93 -3.87
CA ALA A 107 19.10 -16.31 -4.01
C ALA A 107 18.97 -17.07 -2.66
N GLY A 108 19.88 -16.82 -1.72
CA GLY A 108 19.90 -17.45 -0.39
C GLY A 108 18.89 -16.88 0.63
N ASP A 109 18.20 -15.80 0.31
CA ASP A 109 17.25 -15.16 1.24
C ASP A 109 15.86 -15.80 1.13
N THR A 110 15.47 -16.57 2.13
CA THR A 110 14.17 -17.29 2.15
C THR A 110 12.98 -16.34 2.34
N ARG A 111 13.16 -15.21 3.03
CA ARG A 111 12.12 -14.24 3.34
C ARG A 111 11.98 -13.14 2.28
N PHE A 112 12.83 -13.13 1.25
CA PHE A 112 12.90 -12.04 0.28
C PHE A 112 11.54 -11.79 -0.41
N ILE A 113 10.88 -12.85 -0.88
CA ILE A 113 9.63 -12.73 -1.63
C ILE A 113 8.51 -12.22 -0.73
N ASP A 114 8.38 -12.79 0.47
CA ASP A 114 7.36 -12.39 1.44
C ASP A 114 7.55 -10.93 1.86
N GLY A 115 8.79 -10.53 2.17
CA GLY A 115 9.14 -9.15 2.48
C GLY A 115 8.83 -8.20 1.32
N PHE A 116 9.19 -8.57 0.08
CA PHE A 116 8.90 -7.79 -1.11
C PHE A 116 7.40 -7.60 -1.33
N VAL A 117 6.62 -8.69 -1.30
CA VAL A 117 5.16 -8.65 -1.55
C VAL A 117 4.47 -7.84 -0.47
N THR A 118 4.73 -8.16 0.80
CA THR A 118 4.14 -7.45 1.95
C THR A 118 4.44 -5.95 1.91
N ALA A 119 5.71 -5.58 1.75
CA ALA A 119 6.13 -4.19 1.70
C ALA A 119 5.49 -3.46 0.50
N SER A 120 5.53 -4.07 -0.70
CA SER A 120 4.95 -3.48 -1.91
C SER A 120 3.45 -3.22 -1.75
N LEU A 121 2.69 -4.17 -1.23
CA LEU A 121 1.26 -4.00 -1.00
C LEU A 121 1.00 -2.91 0.05
N THR A 122 1.75 -2.90 1.16
CA THR A 122 1.57 -1.92 2.23
C THR A 122 1.76 -0.48 1.72
N VAL A 123 2.78 -0.23 0.89
CA VAL A 123 3.11 1.15 0.47
C VAL A 123 2.48 1.56 -0.87
N CYS A 124 2.06 0.62 -1.73
CA CYS A 124 1.39 0.97 -2.99
C CYS A 124 -0.12 1.21 -2.80
N ILE A 125 -0.75 0.53 -1.82
CA ILE A 125 -2.19 0.65 -1.59
C ILE A 125 -2.51 1.97 -0.88
N GLY A 126 -3.42 2.76 -1.46
CA GLY A 126 -3.96 3.95 -0.81
C GLY A 126 -4.13 5.16 -1.74
N ALA A 127 -5.11 6.01 -1.39
CA ALA A 127 -5.46 7.20 -2.16
C ALA A 127 -4.32 8.23 -2.25
N MET A 128 -3.44 8.31 -1.23
CA MET A 128 -2.31 9.25 -1.23
C MET A 128 -1.33 8.99 -2.38
N ALA A 129 -1.12 7.73 -2.77
CA ALA A 129 -0.26 7.39 -3.89
C ALA A 129 -0.86 7.88 -5.22
N VAL A 130 -2.19 7.76 -5.38
CA VAL A 130 -2.91 8.18 -6.59
C VAL A 130 -3.00 9.69 -6.66
N ILE A 131 -3.59 10.33 -5.64
CA ILE A 131 -3.77 11.80 -5.58
C ILE A 131 -2.42 12.50 -5.66
N GLY A 132 -1.44 12.04 -4.88
CA GLY A 132 -0.12 12.65 -4.83
C GLY A 132 0.59 12.62 -6.19
N SER A 133 0.49 11.50 -6.92
CA SER A 133 1.08 11.38 -8.26
C SER A 133 0.37 12.28 -9.28
N ILE A 134 -0.96 12.42 -9.19
CA ILE A 134 -1.74 13.31 -10.05
C ILE A 134 -1.40 14.78 -9.75
N ASN A 135 -1.36 15.17 -8.48
CA ASN A 135 -1.04 16.54 -8.07
C ASN A 135 0.39 16.95 -8.46
N ASP A 136 1.37 16.05 -8.24
CA ASP A 136 2.75 16.28 -8.64
C ASP A 136 2.87 16.51 -10.17
N ARG A 137 2.07 15.78 -10.98
CA ARG A 137 2.07 15.93 -12.44
C ARG A 137 1.36 17.16 -12.94
N LEU A 138 0.13 17.41 -12.45
CA LEU A 138 -0.77 18.42 -13.03
C LEU A 138 -0.67 19.78 -12.35
N LEU A 139 -0.42 19.79 -11.03
CA LEU A 139 -0.33 21.02 -10.23
C LEU A 139 1.11 21.40 -9.89
N GLY A 140 2.09 20.51 -10.12
CA GLY A 140 3.47 20.70 -9.67
C GLY A 140 3.59 20.71 -8.14
N ASP A 141 2.62 20.11 -7.44
CA ASP A 141 2.56 20.04 -5.97
C ASP A 141 2.91 18.62 -5.46
N PRO A 142 4.14 18.40 -4.96
CA PRO A 142 4.58 17.13 -4.43
C PRO A 142 4.27 16.93 -2.94
N SER A 143 3.56 17.86 -2.27
CA SER A 143 3.38 17.87 -0.80
C SER A 143 2.79 16.57 -0.25
N VAL A 144 1.80 16.00 -0.94
CA VAL A 144 1.17 14.73 -0.55
C VAL A 144 2.18 13.57 -0.63
N LEU A 145 3.01 13.54 -1.69
CA LEU A 145 4.04 12.51 -1.84
C LEU A 145 5.19 12.69 -0.84
N PHE A 146 5.56 13.91 -0.48
CA PHE A 146 6.55 14.14 0.57
C PHE A 146 6.07 13.64 1.93
N THR A 147 4.82 13.92 2.29
CA THR A 147 4.22 13.36 3.52
C THR A 147 4.23 11.84 3.48
N LYS A 148 3.82 11.27 2.33
CA LYS A 148 3.84 9.82 2.12
C LYS A 148 5.26 9.25 2.20
N SER A 149 6.26 9.95 1.67
CA SER A 149 7.67 9.50 1.70
C SER A 149 8.17 9.27 3.14
N VAL A 150 7.82 10.15 4.06
CA VAL A 150 8.18 9.98 5.48
C VAL A 150 7.50 8.75 6.07
N LEU A 151 6.19 8.58 5.82
CA LEU A 151 5.43 7.44 6.32
C LEU A 151 5.94 6.11 5.75
N ASP A 152 6.09 6.05 4.43
CA ASP A 152 6.56 4.84 3.75
C ASP A 152 7.99 4.48 4.18
N GLY A 153 8.88 5.49 4.31
CA GLY A 153 10.25 5.28 4.76
C GLY A 153 10.33 4.66 6.16
N VAL A 154 9.51 5.15 7.10
CA VAL A 154 9.44 4.60 8.47
C VAL A 154 8.86 3.18 8.46
N ILE A 155 7.75 2.96 7.74
CA ILE A 155 7.12 1.63 7.64
C ILE A 155 8.10 0.62 7.04
N ILE A 156 8.78 0.98 5.94
CA ILE A 156 9.73 0.08 5.28
C ILE A 156 10.97 -0.15 6.13
N MET A 157 11.42 0.83 6.89
CA MET A 157 12.51 0.63 7.85
C MET A 157 12.15 -0.46 8.87
N LEU A 158 10.95 -0.41 9.44
CA LEU A 158 10.47 -1.40 10.41
C LEU A 158 10.26 -2.78 9.75
N LEU A 159 9.61 -2.83 8.58
CA LEU A 159 9.40 -4.08 7.86
C LEU A 159 10.72 -4.71 7.42
N THR A 160 11.71 -3.92 6.99
CA THR A 160 13.02 -4.45 6.58
C THR A 160 13.80 -5.00 7.77
N ALA A 161 13.71 -4.38 8.93
CA ALA A 161 14.34 -4.90 10.15
C ALA A 161 13.83 -6.29 10.56
N THR A 162 12.58 -6.61 10.16
CA THR A 162 11.90 -7.86 10.55
C THR A 162 11.82 -8.89 9.41
N LEU A 163 11.48 -8.45 8.19
CA LEU A 163 11.28 -9.32 7.02
C LEU A 163 12.51 -9.39 6.08
N GLY A 164 13.51 -8.54 6.32
CA GLY A 164 14.76 -8.57 5.56
C GLY A 164 14.74 -7.72 4.29
N LYS A 165 15.78 -7.90 3.48
CA LYS A 165 16.11 -7.01 2.36
C LYS A 165 15.10 -6.98 1.22
N GLY A 166 14.21 -7.97 1.13
CA GLY A 166 13.14 -7.98 0.13
C GLY A 166 12.27 -6.72 0.18
N CYS A 167 12.06 -6.17 1.38
CA CYS A 167 11.26 -4.95 1.57
C CYS A 167 11.84 -3.72 0.87
N ILE A 168 13.16 -3.62 0.71
CA ILE A 168 13.82 -2.49 0.02
C ILE A 168 13.35 -2.41 -1.43
N PHE A 169 13.13 -3.56 -2.06
CA PHE A 169 12.72 -3.64 -3.46
C PHE A 169 11.27 -3.21 -3.70
N SER A 170 10.49 -2.95 -2.64
CA SER A 170 9.19 -2.28 -2.78
C SER A 170 9.32 -0.87 -3.38
N SER A 171 10.51 -0.25 -3.29
CA SER A 171 10.83 1.00 -3.98
C SER A 171 10.62 0.89 -5.49
N VAL A 172 10.92 -0.27 -6.09
CA VAL A 172 10.68 -0.53 -7.53
C VAL A 172 9.18 -0.57 -7.82
N SER A 173 8.41 -1.31 -7.00
CA SER A 173 6.94 -1.38 -7.14
C SER A 173 6.30 0.00 -7.03
N VAL A 174 6.71 0.79 -6.04
CA VAL A 174 6.20 2.16 -5.85
C VAL A 174 6.59 3.07 -7.03
N GLY A 175 7.83 3.01 -7.47
CA GLY A 175 8.29 3.78 -8.63
C GLY A 175 7.50 3.47 -9.89
N LEU A 176 7.25 2.19 -10.16
CA LEU A 176 6.44 1.75 -11.30
C LEU A 176 4.97 2.17 -11.15
N PHE A 177 4.37 1.96 -9.98
CA PHE A 177 2.98 2.28 -9.72
C PHE A 177 2.71 3.78 -9.79
N GLN A 178 3.44 4.58 -9.01
CA GLN A 178 3.29 6.04 -9.00
C GLN A 178 3.72 6.67 -10.32
N GLY A 179 4.76 6.14 -10.97
CA GLY A 179 5.20 6.56 -12.29
C GLY A 179 4.15 6.31 -13.38
N ALA A 180 3.45 5.17 -13.32
CA ALA A 180 2.34 4.88 -14.22
C ALA A 180 1.18 5.87 -14.01
N ILE A 181 0.78 6.11 -12.75
CA ILE A 181 -0.27 7.08 -12.43
C ILE A 181 0.13 8.49 -12.88
N PHE A 182 1.35 8.90 -12.60
CA PHE A 182 1.90 10.20 -13.03
C PHE A 182 1.83 10.35 -14.56
N SER A 183 2.22 9.31 -15.31
CA SER A 183 2.18 9.34 -16.77
C SER A 183 0.75 9.40 -17.31
N LEU A 184 -0.19 8.76 -16.64
CA LEU A 184 -1.60 8.71 -17.01
C LEU A 184 -2.45 9.79 -16.32
N ALA A 185 -1.84 10.71 -15.56
CA ALA A 185 -2.56 11.67 -14.73
C ALA A 185 -3.60 12.49 -15.49
N GLY A 186 -3.30 12.93 -16.72
CA GLY A 186 -4.24 13.68 -17.55
C GLY A 186 -5.50 12.90 -17.93
N LEU A 187 -5.39 11.56 -18.03
CA LEU A 187 -6.54 10.67 -18.31
C LEU A 187 -7.30 10.33 -17.03
N LEU A 188 -6.60 10.20 -15.90
CA LEU A 188 -7.18 9.75 -14.64
C LEU A 188 -7.85 10.88 -13.86
N ALA A 189 -7.29 12.09 -13.89
CA ALA A 189 -7.75 13.21 -13.08
C ALA A 189 -9.25 13.50 -13.19
N PRO A 190 -9.89 13.51 -14.38
CA PRO A 190 -11.34 13.78 -14.49
C PRO A 190 -12.22 12.76 -13.76
N TYR A 191 -11.69 11.55 -13.53
CA TYR A 191 -12.41 10.45 -12.89
C TYR A 191 -12.12 10.33 -11.38
N MET A 192 -11.13 11.03 -10.86
CA MET A 192 -10.75 10.99 -9.44
C MET A 192 -11.59 12.00 -8.63
N THR A 193 -12.90 11.80 -8.63
CA THR A 193 -13.82 12.57 -7.78
C THR A 193 -13.58 12.29 -6.29
N ASP A 194 -14.06 13.16 -5.40
CA ASP A 194 -13.96 12.94 -3.95
C ASP A 194 -14.59 11.61 -3.52
N ASN A 195 -15.72 11.23 -4.16
CA ASN A 195 -16.38 9.95 -3.91
C ASN A 195 -15.54 8.75 -4.39
N ALA A 196 -14.92 8.85 -5.57
CA ALA A 196 -14.03 7.82 -6.10
C ALA A 196 -12.82 7.61 -5.20
N LEU A 197 -12.25 8.71 -4.70
CA LEU A 197 -11.12 8.69 -3.78
C LEU A 197 -11.50 8.17 -2.39
N ALA A 198 -12.71 8.50 -1.91
CA ALA A 198 -13.23 7.94 -0.66
C ALA A 198 -13.45 6.42 -0.78
N GLY A 199 -14.02 5.95 -1.89
CA GLY A 199 -14.20 4.52 -2.18
C GLY A 199 -12.85 3.77 -2.23
N LEU A 200 -11.89 4.31 -2.98
CA LEU A 200 -10.53 3.78 -3.08
C LEU A 200 -9.85 3.74 -1.70
N SER A 201 -10.00 4.80 -0.90
CA SER A 201 -9.46 4.85 0.47
C SER A 201 -10.13 3.83 1.37
N CYS A 202 -11.46 3.69 1.32
CA CYS A 202 -12.20 2.74 2.13
C CYS A 202 -11.70 1.31 1.90
N VAL A 203 -11.75 0.84 0.65
CA VAL A 203 -11.32 -0.51 0.29
C VAL A 203 -9.81 -0.68 0.51
N GLY A 204 -9.00 0.31 0.15
CA GLY A 204 -7.54 0.27 0.36
C GLY A 204 -7.17 0.09 1.83
N ASN A 205 -7.83 0.80 2.74
CA ASN A 205 -7.60 0.67 4.18
C ASN A 205 -8.02 -0.70 4.72
N ILE A 206 -9.08 -1.33 4.17
CA ILE A 206 -9.44 -2.71 4.51
C ILE A 206 -8.34 -3.69 4.08
N LEU A 207 -7.75 -3.48 2.89
CA LEU A 207 -6.64 -4.31 2.44
C LEU A 207 -5.38 -4.12 3.31
N ILE A 208 -5.11 -2.89 3.78
CA ILE A 208 -4.05 -2.59 4.74
C ILE A 208 -4.30 -3.33 6.07
N PHE A 209 -5.55 -3.33 6.56
CA PHE A 209 -5.91 -4.12 7.75
C PHE A 209 -5.63 -5.62 7.52
N ALA A 210 -6.01 -6.17 6.36
CA ALA A 210 -5.75 -7.56 6.00
C ALA A 210 -4.24 -7.89 5.92
N ILE A 211 -3.38 -6.95 5.46
CA ILE A 211 -1.92 -7.11 5.54
C ILE A 211 -1.46 -7.23 6.99
N GLY A 212 -2.00 -6.40 7.87
CA GLY A 212 -1.69 -6.47 9.31
C GLY A 212 -2.06 -7.82 9.93
N THR A 213 -3.20 -8.42 9.55
CA THR A 213 -3.58 -9.77 10.00
C THR A 213 -2.61 -10.84 9.52
N ASN A 214 -2.14 -10.75 8.27
CA ASN A 214 -1.13 -11.66 7.73
C ASN A 214 0.20 -11.56 8.49
N LEU A 215 0.62 -10.34 8.84
CA LEU A 215 1.83 -10.10 9.64
C LEU A 215 1.74 -10.69 11.06
N LEU A 216 0.54 -10.83 11.63
CA LEU A 216 0.32 -11.52 12.92
C LEU A 216 0.38 -13.04 12.79
N GLY A 217 0.47 -13.59 11.58
CA GLY A 217 0.45 -15.03 11.35
C GLY A 217 -0.96 -15.65 11.42
N LEU A 218 -2.01 -14.84 11.31
CA LEU A 218 -3.39 -15.31 11.12
C LEU A 218 -3.54 -15.97 9.75
N PRO A 219 -4.66 -16.68 9.47
CA PRO A 219 -4.87 -17.31 8.16
C PRO A 219 -4.58 -16.35 7.01
N ASN A 220 -3.71 -16.75 6.10
CA ASN A 220 -3.16 -15.87 5.08
C ASN A 220 -4.23 -15.44 4.06
N ILE A 221 -4.53 -14.15 4.04
CA ILE A 221 -5.39 -13.52 3.05
C ILE A 221 -4.54 -13.13 1.84
N ARG A 222 -4.89 -13.61 0.65
CA ARG A 222 -4.22 -13.25 -0.62
C ARG A 222 -4.56 -11.82 -1.02
N VAL A 223 -3.99 -10.85 -0.31
CA VAL A 223 -4.37 -9.43 -0.43
C VAL A 223 -4.17 -8.89 -1.85
N ALA A 224 -3.16 -9.34 -2.58
CA ALA A 224 -2.96 -8.90 -3.96
C ALA A 224 -4.12 -9.29 -4.88
N ASN A 225 -4.83 -10.39 -4.61
CA ASN A 225 -6.01 -10.77 -5.39
C ASN A 225 -7.21 -9.84 -5.15
N PHE A 226 -7.18 -8.99 -4.12
CA PHE A 226 -8.20 -7.95 -3.91
C PHE A 226 -7.85 -6.61 -4.56
N LEU A 227 -6.71 -6.46 -5.24
CA LEU A 227 -6.36 -5.19 -5.91
C LEU A 227 -7.41 -4.70 -6.92
N PRO A 228 -8.12 -5.56 -7.71
CA PRO A 228 -9.20 -5.09 -8.57
C PRO A 228 -10.35 -4.44 -7.81
N ALA A 229 -10.55 -4.75 -6.52
CA ALA A 229 -11.56 -4.12 -5.69
C ALA A 229 -11.35 -2.60 -5.55
N LEU A 230 -10.10 -2.14 -5.59
CA LEU A 230 -9.76 -0.71 -5.57
C LEU A 230 -10.33 0.01 -6.79
N VAL A 231 -10.21 -0.61 -7.97
CA VAL A 231 -10.73 -0.06 -9.22
C VAL A 231 -12.26 -0.02 -9.19
N ILE A 232 -12.90 -1.10 -8.73
CA ILE A 232 -14.37 -1.17 -8.62
C ILE A 232 -14.89 -0.10 -7.65
N ALA A 233 -14.23 0.06 -6.48
CA ALA A 233 -14.59 1.08 -5.50
C ALA A 233 -14.45 2.52 -6.06
N ALA A 234 -13.40 2.78 -6.84
CA ALA A 234 -13.23 4.07 -7.52
C ALA A 234 -14.33 4.30 -8.56
N LEU A 235 -14.64 3.29 -9.40
CA LEU A 235 -15.70 3.37 -10.42
C LEU A 235 -17.08 3.60 -9.79
N TRP A 236 -17.37 3.01 -8.64
CA TRP A 236 -18.62 3.23 -7.91
C TRP A 236 -18.84 4.69 -7.53
N GLY A 237 -17.77 5.40 -7.17
CA GLY A 237 -17.84 6.82 -6.80
C GLY A 237 -17.92 7.79 -7.98
N MET A 238 -17.91 7.28 -9.22
CA MET A 238 -18.04 8.08 -10.45
C MET A 238 -19.51 8.22 -10.93
N GLY A 239 -20.40 7.37 -10.46
CA GLY A 239 -21.85 7.38 -10.77
C GLY A 239 -22.64 7.96 -9.64
#